data_4a2f519d5be6e7c3355bff4817e19b1d
#
_entry.id   4a2f519d5be6e7c3355bff4817e19b1d
#
_cell.length_a   1.000
_cell.length_b   1.000
_cell.length_c   1.000
_cell.angle_alpha   90.00
_cell.angle_beta   90.00
_cell.angle_gamma   90.00
#
_symmetry.space_group_name_H-M   'P 1'
#
loop_
_entity.id
_entity.type
_entity.pdbx_description
1 polymer ?
#
loop_
_entity_poly.entity_id
_entity_poly.type
_entity_poly.pdbx_seq_one_letter_code
_entity_poly.pdbx_strand_id
1 'polypeptide(L)'
;GEQGISEEEIFGGSLVKEYAFTNGKKMMGHVWLRDGRLTAAVKGSPEKVAAICRSGEEIDEALQIGKDMAAEGLRVIAVASAEEDADFFEIPEEPEGWKLRLCGLIGLSDPPRPGISEDIRVCRNAGIRVIMITGDNGVTASSVARRIGIDGGKVVTGDEMEQMTDEELGTAAAETSVFSRVVPEHKMRIIKALQKNGETVAMTGDGVNDAPALKYADIGIAMGLRGSEVSREAADLILLDD
;
A
#
# COMPACT_ATOMS: atom_id res chain seq x y z
N GLY A 1 -15.99 -4.43 -21.61
CA GLY A 1 -15.59 -5.22 -20.45
C GLY A 1 -16.70 -6.21 -20.06
N GLU A 2 -16.46 -7.07 -19.08
CA GLU A 2 -17.42 -8.12 -18.63
C GLU A 2 -18.79 -7.60 -18.20
N GLN A 3 -18.92 -6.30 -17.96
CA GLN A 3 -20.18 -5.65 -17.56
C GLN A 3 -20.92 -4.93 -18.70
N GLY A 4 -20.48 -5.10 -19.96
CA GLY A 4 -21.17 -4.54 -21.12
C GLY A 4 -21.04 -3.03 -21.30
N ILE A 5 -20.21 -2.34 -20.50
CA ILE A 5 -19.95 -0.90 -20.63
C ILE A 5 -18.86 -0.71 -21.68
N SER A 6 -19.12 0.11 -22.69
CA SER A 6 -18.16 0.41 -23.77
C SER A 6 -17.07 1.40 -23.29
N GLU A 7 -15.92 1.41 -23.98
CA GLU A 7 -14.88 2.40 -23.72
C GLU A 7 -15.37 3.83 -23.96
N GLU A 8 -16.26 4.02 -24.94
CA GLU A 8 -16.86 5.31 -25.27
C GLU A 8 -17.78 5.80 -24.15
N GLU A 9 -18.49 4.89 -23.46
CA GLU A 9 -19.29 5.23 -22.27
C GLU A 9 -18.41 5.57 -21.05
N ILE A 10 -17.24 4.97 -20.92
CA ILE A 10 -16.32 5.22 -19.80
C ILE A 10 -15.52 6.51 -20.04
N PHE A 11 -14.99 6.69 -21.26
CA PHE A 11 -14.02 7.76 -21.58
C PHE A 11 -14.63 8.85 -22.50
N GLY A 12 -15.92 8.78 -22.78
CA GLY A 12 -16.63 9.80 -23.55
C GLY A 12 -16.69 11.12 -22.77
N GLY A 13 -16.29 12.23 -23.43
CA GLY A 13 -16.21 13.54 -22.81
C GLY A 13 -14.78 14.08 -22.74
N SER A 14 -14.60 15.21 -22.07
CA SER A 14 -13.31 15.87 -21.91
C SER A 14 -12.89 15.88 -20.45
N LEU A 15 -11.65 15.46 -20.16
CA LEU A 15 -11.04 15.63 -18.86
C LEU A 15 -10.73 17.13 -18.67
N VAL A 16 -11.38 17.79 -17.73
CA VAL A 16 -11.25 19.23 -17.50
C VAL A 16 -10.43 19.60 -16.27
N LYS A 17 -10.32 18.68 -15.30
CA LYS A 17 -9.44 18.84 -14.12
C LYS A 17 -8.95 17.51 -13.62
N GLU A 18 -7.72 17.49 -13.14
CA GLU A 18 -7.12 16.36 -12.43
C GLU A 18 -6.68 16.81 -11.04
N TYR A 19 -7.03 16.01 -10.03
CA TYR A 19 -6.52 16.13 -8.67
C TYR A 19 -5.49 15.02 -8.47
N ALA A 20 -4.21 15.40 -8.54
CA ALA A 20 -3.11 14.44 -8.46
C ALA A 20 -3.04 13.75 -7.10
N PHE A 21 -2.60 12.49 -7.10
CA PHE A 21 -2.33 11.76 -5.86
C PHE A 21 -1.19 12.40 -5.08
N THR A 22 -1.39 12.58 -3.77
CA THR A 22 -0.32 12.95 -2.84
C THR A 22 -0.34 12.05 -1.61
N ASN A 23 0.83 11.79 -1.02
CA ASN A 23 0.93 10.98 0.19
C ASN A 23 0.17 11.58 1.39
N GLY A 24 0.06 12.90 1.46
CA GLY A 24 -0.70 13.58 2.52
C GLY A 24 -2.21 13.41 2.37
N LYS A 25 -2.73 13.53 1.15
CA LYS A 25 -4.16 13.39 0.86
C LYS A 25 -4.59 11.94 0.74
N LYS A 26 -3.73 11.05 0.27
CA LYS A 26 -4.02 9.62 0.00
C LYS A 26 -5.27 9.42 -0.85
N MET A 27 -5.54 10.35 -1.75
CA MET A 27 -6.62 10.31 -2.72
C MET A 27 -6.21 11.01 -4.01
N MET A 28 -6.93 10.71 -5.08
CA MET A 28 -6.86 11.39 -6.38
C MET A 28 -8.24 11.50 -6.98
N GLY A 29 -8.41 12.40 -7.95
CA GLY A 29 -9.70 12.54 -8.63
C GLY A 29 -9.58 13.16 -10.01
N HIS A 30 -10.61 12.95 -10.80
CA HIS A 30 -10.76 13.50 -12.13
C HIS A 30 -12.12 14.19 -12.27
N VAL A 31 -12.17 15.27 -13.03
CA VAL A 31 -13.40 15.96 -13.41
C VAL A 31 -13.57 15.86 -14.92
N TRP A 32 -14.66 15.27 -15.34
CA TRP A 32 -15.02 15.08 -16.73
C TRP A 32 -16.20 15.98 -17.09
N LEU A 33 -16.12 16.62 -18.25
CA LEU A 33 -17.22 17.34 -18.87
C LEU A 33 -17.83 16.47 -19.97
N ARG A 34 -19.13 16.17 -19.84
CA ARG A 34 -19.90 15.44 -20.84
C ARG A 34 -21.31 16.01 -20.92
N ASP A 35 -21.75 16.34 -22.13
CA ASP A 35 -23.12 16.82 -22.41
C ASP A 35 -23.57 17.98 -21.49
N GLY A 36 -22.66 18.94 -21.22
CA GLY A 36 -22.93 20.08 -20.35
C GLY A 36 -22.90 19.77 -18.85
N ARG A 37 -22.58 18.53 -18.44
CA ARG A 37 -22.46 18.13 -17.04
C ARG A 37 -21.01 17.87 -16.64
N LEU A 38 -20.66 18.34 -15.45
CA LEU A 38 -19.40 18.03 -14.80
C LEU A 38 -19.60 16.84 -13.88
N THR A 39 -18.78 15.82 -14.06
CA THR A 39 -18.71 14.65 -13.16
C THR A 39 -17.36 14.62 -12.50
N ALA A 40 -17.32 14.83 -11.18
CA ALA A 40 -16.15 14.60 -10.37
C ALA A 40 -16.16 13.16 -9.84
N ALA A 41 -15.06 12.44 -10.05
CA ALA A 41 -14.84 11.11 -9.48
C ALA A 41 -13.55 11.13 -8.63
N VAL A 42 -13.65 10.75 -7.37
CA VAL A 42 -12.53 10.72 -6.43
C VAL A 42 -12.37 9.31 -5.88
N LYS A 43 -11.12 8.83 -5.82
CA LYS A 43 -10.77 7.55 -5.20
C LYS A 43 -9.59 7.69 -4.26
N GLY A 44 -9.54 6.89 -3.21
CA GLY A 44 -8.45 6.94 -2.25
C GLY A 44 -8.67 6.05 -1.02
N SER A 45 -7.90 6.31 0.04
CA SER A 45 -8.11 5.57 1.29
C SER A 45 -9.52 5.83 1.83
N PRO A 46 -10.19 4.79 2.38
CA PRO A 46 -11.57 4.93 2.86
C PRO A 46 -11.77 6.10 3.81
N GLU A 47 -10.86 6.29 4.76
CA GLU A 47 -10.96 7.35 5.77
C GLU A 47 -10.85 8.75 5.17
N LYS A 48 -9.96 8.91 4.15
CA LYS A 48 -9.73 10.21 3.52
C LYS A 48 -10.86 10.60 2.57
N VAL A 49 -11.36 9.64 1.79
CA VAL A 49 -12.49 9.88 0.88
C VAL A 49 -13.77 10.10 1.68
N ALA A 50 -14.02 9.30 2.71
CA ALA A 50 -15.17 9.47 3.60
C ALA A 50 -15.20 10.85 4.26
N ALA A 51 -14.05 11.38 4.68
CA ALA A 51 -13.95 12.68 5.35
C ALA A 51 -14.38 13.88 4.47
N ILE A 52 -14.35 13.73 3.15
CA ILE A 52 -14.77 14.78 2.19
C ILE A 52 -16.15 14.51 1.55
N CYS A 53 -16.79 13.39 1.91
CA CYS A 53 -18.14 13.09 1.49
C CYS A 53 -19.18 13.76 2.39
N ARG A 54 -20.41 13.91 1.87
CA ARG A 54 -21.55 14.33 2.71
C ARG A 54 -21.70 13.33 3.85
N SER A 55 -21.85 13.84 5.07
CA SER A 55 -22.04 13.01 6.27
C SER A 55 -23.36 12.25 6.23
N GLY A 56 -23.37 11.02 6.77
CA GLY A 56 -24.54 10.16 6.90
C GLY A 56 -24.17 8.82 7.55
N GLU A 57 -25.15 8.11 8.08
CA GLU A 57 -24.96 6.79 8.71
C GLU A 57 -24.30 5.77 7.76
N GLU A 58 -24.57 5.90 6.45
CA GLU A 58 -23.96 5.06 5.39
C GLU A 58 -22.43 5.14 5.35
N ILE A 59 -21.84 6.28 5.79
CA ILE A 59 -20.38 6.44 5.80
C ILE A 59 -19.75 5.63 6.92
N ASP A 60 -20.33 5.65 8.11
CA ASP A 60 -19.82 4.89 9.25
C ASP A 60 -19.92 3.39 9.00
N GLU A 61 -21.03 2.93 8.40
CA GLU A 61 -21.20 1.55 7.96
C GLU A 61 -20.16 1.16 6.90
N ALA A 62 -19.95 1.98 5.88
CA ALA A 62 -18.94 1.74 4.85
C ALA A 62 -17.53 1.69 5.43
N LEU A 63 -17.18 2.56 6.37
CA LEU A 63 -15.87 2.53 7.05
C LEU A 63 -15.68 1.24 7.87
N GLN A 64 -16.75 0.74 8.50
CA GLN A 64 -16.68 -0.54 9.21
C GLN A 64 -16.48 -1.71 8.23
N ILE A 65 -17.26 -1.76 7.14
CA ILE A 65 -17.07 -2.75 6.07
C ILE A 65 -15.65 -2.68 5.51
N GLY A 66 -15.11 -1.47 5.31
CA GLY A 66 -13.74 -1.29 4.85
C GLY A 66 -12.69 -1.89 5.80
N LYS A 67 -12.91 -1.78 7.11
CA LYS A 67 -12.04 -2.42 8.12
C LYS A 67 -12.14 -3.95 8.06
N ASP A 68 -13.35 -4.48 7.90
CA ASP A 68 -13.57 -5.93 7.82
C ASP A 68 -12.92 -6.50 6.55
N MET A 69 -13.08 -5.84 5.39
CA MET A 69 -12.38 -6.20 4.15
C MET A 69 -10.85 -6.15 4.30
N ALA A 70 -10.32 -5.12 4.98
CA ALA A 70 -8.89 -5.02 5.24
C ALA A 70 -8.39 -6.12 6.19
N ALA A 71 -9.22 -6.55 7.16
CA ALA A 71 -8.91 -7.68 8.04
C ALA A 71 -8.83 -9.01 7.29
N GLU A 72 -9.53 -9.14 6.15
CA GLU A 72 -9.40 -10.25 5.22
C GLU A 72 -8.16 -10.16 4.31
N GLY A 73 -7.37 -9.10 4.43
CA GLY A 73 -6.14 -8.88 3.65
C GLY A 73 -6.37 -8.14 2.34
N LEU A 74 -7.52 -7.50 2.15
CA LEU A 74 -7.79 -6.71 0.97
C LEU A 74 -7.22 -5.28 1.11
N ARG A 75 -6.67 -4.76 0.04
CA ARG A 75 -6.39 -3.33 -0.08
C ARG A 75 -7.66 -2.60 -0.47
N VAL A 76 -8.22 -1.84 0.46
CA VAL A 76 -9.52 -1.20 0.25
C VAL A 76 -9.35 0.21 -0.30
N ILE A 77 -10.10 0.52 -1.35
CA ILE A 77 -10.19 1.85 -1.97
C ILE A 77 -11.65 2.28 -1.90
N ALA A 78 -11.90 3.49 -1.40
CA ALA A 78 -13.20 4.14 -1.51
C ALA A 78 -13.30 4.95 -2.78
N VAL A 79 -14.50 4.99 -3.35
CA VAL A 79 -14.84 5.80 -4.52
C VAL A 79 -16.02 6.69 -4.18
N ALA A 80 -15.90 7.96 -4.54
CA ALA A 80 -16.95 8.96 -4.37
C ALA A 80 -17.14 9.77 -5.66
N SER A 81 -18.34 10.27 -5.89
CA SER A 81 -18.64 11.10 -7.04
C SER A 81 -19.56 12.27 -6.70
N ALA A 82 -19.53 13.29 -7.55
CA ALA A 82 -20.47 14.39 -7.58
C ALA A 82 -20.75 14.78 -9.03
N GLU A 83 -21.96 15.27 -9.29
CA GLU A 83 -22.34 15.81 -10.58
C GLU A 83 -22.90 17.23 -10.40
N GLU A 84 -22.50 18.13 -11.28
CA GLU A 84 -22.94 19.51 -11.30
C GLU A 84 -23.17 19.98 -12.76
N ASP A 85 -23.94 21.02 -12.93
CA ASP A 85 -24.19 21.64 -14.24
C ASP A 85 -23.00 22.56 -14.59
N ALA A 86 -22.40 22.35 -15.77
CA ALA A 86 -21.19 23.08 -16.17
C ALA A 86 -21.42 24.60 -16.35
N ASP A 87 -22.64 25.02 -16.66
CA ASP A 87 -22.96 26.44 -16.89
C ASP A 87 -23.05 27.25 -15.59
N PHE A 88 -23.23 26.57 -14.44
CA PHE A 88 -23.52 27.21 -13.16
C PHE A 88 -22.53 26.84 -12.04
N PHE A 89 -21.55 25.98 -12.31
CA PHE A 89 -20.63 25.49 -11.30
C PHE A 89 -19.17 25.80 -11.62
N GLU A 90 -18.49 26.50 -10.71
CA GLU A 90 -17.07 26.72 -10.79
C GLU A 90 -16.31 25.51 -10.20
N ILE A 91 -15.42 24.91 -11.01
CA ILE A 91 -14.65 23.73 -10.60
C ILE A 91 -13.71 24.08 -9.44
N PRO A 92 -13.87 23.47 -8.27
CA PRO A 92 -13.02 23.76 -7.11
C PRO A 92 -11.55 23.42 -7.38
N GLU A 93 -10.65 24.16 -6.71
CA GLU A 93 -9.21 23.86 -6.76
C GLU A 93 -8.87 22.51 -6.13
N GLU A 94 -9.64 22.08 -5.15
CA GLU A 94 -9.43 20.85 -4.38
C GLU A 94 -10.69 19.98 -4.34
N PRO A 95 -10.52 18.63 -4.20
CA PRO A 95 -11.65 17.71 -4.17
C PRO A 95 -12.68 18.00 -3.07
N GLU A 96 -12.24 18.59 -1.96
CA GLU A 96 -13.08 18.94 -0.81
C GLU A 96 -14.17 19.98 -1.14
N GLY A 97 -13.99 20.74 -2.20
CA GLY A 97 -14.97 21.73 -2.66
C GLY A 97 -16.21 21.12 -3.32
N TRP A 98 -16.17 19.82 -3.66
CA TRP A 98 -17.31 19.11 -4.23
C TRP A 98 -18.27 18.58 -3.15
N LYS A 99 -19.53 18.46 -3.49
CA LYS A 99 -20.53 17.79 -2.64
C LYS A 99 -20.54 16.29 -2.92
N LEU A 100 -19.41 15.64 -2.68
CA LEU A 100 -19.20 14.23 -2.99
C LEU A 100 -20.17 13.32 -2.22
N ARG A 101 -20.61 12.27 -2.88
CA ARG A 101 -21.36 11.14 -2.31
C ARG A 101 -20.49 9.90 -2.42
N LEU A 102 -20.38 9.14 -1.36
CA LEU A 102 -19.71 7.85 -1.37
C LEU A 102 -20.45 6.89 -2.30
N CYS A 103 -19.77 6.35 -3.31
CA CYS A 103 -20.34 5.37 -4.24
C CYS A 103 -20.17 3.95 -3.72
N GLY A 104 -19.09 3.68 -2.97
CA GLY A 104 -18.80 2.37 -2.42
C GLY A 104 -17.32 2.14 -2.17
N LEU A 105 -17.02 0.88 -1.83
CA LEU A 105 -15.67 0.39 -1.56
C LEU A 105 -15.29 -0.67 -2.59
N ILE A 106 -14.02 -0.70 -2.94
CA ILE A 106 -13.43 -1.73 -3.81
C ILE A 106 -12.29 -2.39 -3.02
N GLY A 107 -12.41 -3.70 -2.78
CA GLY A 107 -11.33 -4.51 -2.22
C GLY A 107 -10.47 -5.09 -3.33
N LEU A 108 -9.21 -4.72 -3.33
CA LEU A 108 -8.21 -5.28 -4.22
C LEU A 108 -7.48 -6.40 -3.48
N SER A 109 -7.45 -7.59 -4.07
CA SER A 109 -6.68 -8.71 -3.57
C SER A 109 -5.41 -8.86 -4.40
N ASP A 110 -4.28 -8.84 -3.72
CA ASP A 110 -3.01 -9.28 -4.28
C ASP A 110 -2.58 -10.54 -3.49
N PRO A 111 -3.04 -11.72 -3.94
CA PRO A 111 -2.79 -12.94 -3.20
C PRO A 111 -1.28 -13.26 -3.22
N PRO A 112 -0.75 -13.77 -2.09
CA PRO A 112 0.60 -14.31 -2.09
C PRO A 112 0.79 -15.35 -3.20
N ARG A 113 1.99 -15.41 -3.77
CA ARG A 113 2.31 -16.39 -4.80
C ARG A 113 2.07 -17.83 -4.30
N PRO A 114 1.63 -18.74 -5.17
CA PRO A 114 1.54 -20.16 -4.81
C PRO A 114 2.90 -20.66 -4.33
N GLY A 115 2.91 -21.44 -3.25
CA GLY A 115 4.14 -22.04 -2.70
C GLY A 115 4.84 -21.21 -1.62
N ILE A 116 4.64 -19.89 -1.52
CA ILE A 116 5.38 -19.03 -0.60
C ILE A 116 5.30 -19.49 0.88
N SER A 117 4.16 -20.05 1.30
CA SER A 117 4.01 -20.57 2.67
C SER A 117 4.93 -21.76 2.93
N GLU A 118 5.18 -22.58 1.91
CA GLU A 118 6.12 -23.71 1.99
C GLU A 118 7.56 -23.19 2.04
N ASP A 119 7.91 -22.19 1.23
CA ASP A 119 9.23 -21.58 1.22
C ASP A 119 9.55 -20.92 2.58
N ILE A 120 8.59 -20.22 3.17
CA ILE A 120 8.69 -19.65 4.53
C ILE A 120 8.92 -20.77 5.56
N ARG A 121 8.22 -21.90 5.42
CA ARG A 121 8.39 -23.06 6.30
C ARG A 121 9.79 -23.67 6.17
N VAL A 122 10.31 -23.78 4.95
CA VAL A 122 11.69 -24.24 4.70
C VAL A 122 12.73 -23.31 5.35
N CYS A 123 12.60 -22.00 5.16
CA CYS A 123 13.45 -21.01 5.82
C CYS A 123 13.43 -21.17 7.34
N ARG A 124 12.25 -21.28 7.94
CA ARG A 124 12.08 -21.47 9.39
C ARG A 124 12.73 -22.75 9.90
N ASN A 125 12.56 -23.87 9.16
CA ASN A 125 13.19 -25.14 9.51
C ASN A 125 14.73 -25.09 9.42
N ALA A 126 15.26 -24.23 8.57
CA ALA A 126 16.70 -23.93 8.47
C ALA A 126 17.21 -22.95 9.55
N GLY A 127 16.34 -22.53 10.48
CA GLY A 127 16.70 -21.55 11.52
C GLY A 127 16.70 -20.10 11.05
N ILE A 128 16.15 -19.81 9.87
CA ILE A 128 16.06 -18.45 9.31
C ILE A 128 14.74 -17.82 9.74
N ARG A 129 14.81 -16.69 10.42
CA ARG A 129 13.66 -15.87 10.76
C ARG A 129 13.28 -15.01 9.55
N VAL A 130 12.04 -15.13 9.08
CA VAL A 130 11.55 -14.32 7.96
C VAL A 130 10.79 -13.11 8.50
N ILE A 131 11.17 -11.93 8.04
CA ILE A 131 10.58 -10.64 8.41
C ILE A 131 9.95 -10.04 7.15
N MET A 132 8.69 -9.60 7.27
CA MET A 132 7.98 -8.90 6.21
C MET A 132 8.08 -7.39 6.41
N ILE A 133 8.53 -6.68 5.37
CA ILE A 133 8.63 -5.23 5.33
C ILE A 133 7.76 -4.74 4.16
N THR A 134 6.74 -3.94 4.44
CA THR A 134 5.76 -3.50 3.41
C THR A 134 5.35 -2.04 3.59
N GLY A 135 4.97 -1.40 2.48
CA GLY A 135 4.30 -0.10 2.48
C GLY A 135 2.80 -0.16 2.83
N ASP A 136 2.20 -1.35 2.89
CA ASP A 136 0.80 -1.53 3.23
C ASP A 136 0.48 -1.16 4.69
N ASN A 137 -0.81 -1.01 4.98
CA ASN A 137 -1.25 -0.77 6.36
C ASN A 137 -1.07 -2.02 7.24
N GLY A 138 -1.00 -1.82 8.56
CA GLY A 138 -0.69 -2.89 9.52
C GLY A 138 -1.71 -4.04 9.54
N VAL A 139 -3.00 -3.76 9.30
CA VAL A 139 -4.06 -4.78 9.29
C VAL A 139 -3.87 -5.72 8.10
N THR A 140 -3.70 -5.16 6.90
CA THR A 140 -3.41 -5.92 5.68
C THR A 140 -2.10 -6.70 5.82
N ALA A 141 -1.04 -6.06 6.29
CA ALA A 141 0.26 -6.68 6.50
C ALA A 141 0.18 -7.88 7.47
N SER A 142 -0.49 -7.71 8.62
CA SER A 142 -0.72 -8.79 9.58
C SER A 142 -1.51 -9.96 9.00
N SER A 143 -2.56 -9.67 8.21
CA SER A 143 -3.37 -10.69 7.55
C SER A 143 -2.56 -11.49 6.53
N VAL A 144 -1.81 -10.81 5.65
CA VAL A 144 -0.94 -11.46 4.67
C VAL A 144 0.13 -12.30 5.37
N ALA A 145 0.81 -11.75 6.38
CA ALA A 145 1.84 -12.45 7.15
C ALA A 145 1.33 -13.78 7.71
N ARG A 146 0.18 -13.78 8.37
CA ARG A 146 -0.45 -15.00 8.90
C ARG A 146 -0.77 -16.03 7.82
N ARG A 147 -1.28 -15.59 6.67
CA ARG A 147 -1.62 -16.46 5.53
C ARG A 147 -0.40 -17.18 4.96
N ILE A 148 0.77 -16.56 4.98
CA ILE A 148 2.02 -17.15 4.48
C ILE A 148 2.87 -17.81 5.58
N GLY A 149 2.39 -17.82 6.82
CA GLY A 149 3.06 -18.50 7.92
C GLY A 149 4.11 -17.67 8.65
N ILE A 150 4.16 -16.34 8.45
CA ILE A 150 4.92 -15.42 9.29
C ILE A 150 4.06 -15.04 10.51
N ASP A 151 4.68 -14.87 11.68
CA ASP A 151 3.95 -14.37 12.84
C ASP A 151 3.48 -12.91 12.61
N GLY A 152 2.19 -12.75 12.42
CA GLY A 152 1.53 -11.47 12.18
C GLY A 152 0.94 -10.83 13.44
N GLY A 153 1.33 -11.29 14.63
CA GLY A 153 0.74 -10.84 15.91
C GLY A 153 1.11 -9.40 16.26
N LYS A 154 2.40 -9.09 16.28
CA LYS A 154 2.93 -7.75 16.54
C LYS A 154 3.34 -7.12 15.22
N VAL A 155 2.86 -5.91 14.97
CA VAL A 155 3.22 -5.11 13.80
C VAL A 155 3.82 -3.81 14.28
N VAL A 156 4.94 -3.39 13.72
CA VAL A 156 5.53 -2.07 13.94
C VAL A 156 5.33 -1.23 12.69
N THR A 157 4.77 -0.04 12.85
CA THR A 157 4.51 0.86 11.74
C THR A 157 5.67 1.83 11.50
N GLY A 158 5.77 2.38 10.28
CA GLY A 158 6.75 3.43 9.96
C GLY A 158 6.62 4.64 10.88
N ASP A 159 5.38 5.06 11.19
CA ASP A 159 5.10 6.20 12.08
C ASP A 159 5.61 5.93 13.53
N GLU A 160 5.47 4.68 14.03
CA GLU A 160 6.04 4.28 15.32
C GLU A 160 7.57 4.25 15.29
N MET A 161 8.15 3.75 14.20
CA MET A 161 9.60 3.72 14.02
C MET A 161 10.24 5.12 14.02
N GLU A 162 9.55 6.13 13.51
CA GLU A 162 10.03 7.53 13.55
C GLU A 162 10.17 8.06 14.97
N GLN A 163 9.35 7.57 15.91
CA GLN A 163 9.38 7.96 17.31
C GLN A 163 10.39 7.13 18.16
N MET A 164 10.88 6.00 17.61
CA MET A 164 11.79 5.10 18.31
C MET A 164 13.25 5.56 18.18
N THR A 165 13.97 5.49 19.27
CA THR A 165 15.44 5.47 19.26
C THR A 165 15.96 4.20 18.58
N ASP A 166 17.22 4.16 18.21
CA ASP A 166 17.84 2.97 17.61
C ASP A 166 17.86 1.75 18.56
N GLU A 167 17.90 1.99 19.87
CA GLU A 167 17.87 0.93 20.90
C GLU A 167 16.47 0.35 21.06
N GLU A 168 15.44 1.22 21.07
CA GLU A 168 14.03 0.79 21.10
C GLU A 168 13.67 0.03 19.82
N LEU A 169 14.14 0.49 18.65
CA LEU A 169 13.95 -0.22 17.39
C LEU A 169 14.68 -1.57 17.41
N GLY A 170 15.87 -1.66 18.00
CA GLY A 170 16.60 -2.92 18.19
C GLY A 170 15.77 -3.94 18.97
N THR A 171 15.18 -3.51 20.09
CA THR A 171 14.28 -4.34 20.92
C THR A 171 13.03 -4.75 20.14
N ALA A 172 12.37 -3.78 19.46
CA ALA A 172 11.20 -4.06 18.66
C ALA A 172 11.50 -5.04 17.51
N ALA A 173 12.67 -4.89 16.83
CA ALA A 173 13.08 -5.75 15.73
C ALA A 173 13.38 -7.20 16.18
N ALA A 174 13.82 -7.40 17.42
CA ALA A 174 14.00 -8.74 17.98
C ALA A 174 12.67 -9.50 18.13
N GLU A 175 11.58 -8.81 18.42
CA GLU A 175 10.27 -9.38 18.75
C GLU A 175 9.26 -9.35 17.61
N THR A 176 9.53 -8.58 16.54
CA THR A 176 8.56 -8.30 15.47
C THR A 176 8.97 -8.97 14.17
N SER A 177 8.03 -9.61 13.51
CA SER A 177 8.20 -10.18 12.18
C SER A 177 7.48 -9.40 11.07
N VAL A 178 6.80 -8.30 11.40
CA VAL A 178 6.04 -7.51 10.42
C VAL A 178 6.27 -6.01 10.64
N PHE A 179 6.80 -5.34 9.62
CA PHE A 179 6.92 -3.89 9.56
C PHE A 179 6.02 -3.35 8.45
N SER A 180 5.17 -2.39 8.77
CA SER A 180 4.15 -1.83 7.88
C SER A 180 4.30 -0.32 7.68
N ARG A 181 3.74 0.25 6.61
CA ARG A 181 3.89 1.67 6.22
C ARG A 181 5.35 2.12 6.17
N VAL A 182 6.22 1.21 5.74
CA VAL A 182 7.67 1.44 5.69
C VAL A 182 8.02 2.28 4.48
N VAL A 183 8.81 3.34 4.69
CA VAL A 183 9.47 4.11 3.63
C VAL A 183 10.90 3.60 3.40
N PRO A 184 11.57 3.92 2.29
CA PRO A 184 12.90 3.38 1.98
C PRO A 184 13.93 3.56 3.09
N GLU A 185 13.93 4.70 3.77
CA GLU A 185 14.85 5.03 4.87
C GLU A 185 14.68 4.09 6.07
N HIS A 186 13.45 3.65 6.34
CA HIS A 186 13.14 2.72 7.42
C HIS A 186 13.76 1.34 7.18
N LYS A 187 13.85 0.88 5.93
CA LYS A 187 14.46 -0.42 5.59
C LYS A 187 15.89 -0.51 6.09
N MET A 188 16.65 0.56 5.88
CA MET A 188 18.03 0.66 6.38
C MET A 188 18.10 0.63 7.91
N ARG A 189 17.19 1.31 8.59
CA ARG A 189 17.13 1.32 10.06
C ARG A 189 16.81 -0.07 10.63
N ILE A 190 15.89 -0.80 10.00
CA ILE A 190 15.55 -2.17 10.40
C ILE A 190 16.78 -3.09 10.26
N ILE A 191 17.47 -3.06 9.11
CA ILE A 191 18.67 -3.86 8.87
C ILE A 191 19.73 -3.57 9.95
N LYS A 192 20.03 -2.28 10.20
CA LYS A 192 21.00 -1.87 11.22
C LYS A 192 20.62 -2.36 12.61
N ALA A 193 19.34 -2.30 12.96
CA ALA A 193 18.83 -2.76 14.24
C ALA A 193 19.05 -4.28 14.43
N LEU A 194 18.75 -5.06 13.38
CA LEU A 194 18.96 -6.51 13.37
C LEU A 194 20.45 -6.86 13.47
N GLN A 195 21.32 -6.21 12.69
CA GLN A 195 22.78 -6.41 12.73
C GLN A 195 23.37 -6.05 14.10
N LYS A 196 22.90 -4.96 14.74
CA LYS A 196 23.30 -4.61 16.12
C LYS A 196 22.90 -5.67 17.15
N ASN A 197 21.81 -6.39 16.89
CA ASN A 197 21.37 -7.52 17.71
C ASN A 197 22.20 -8.80 17.46
N GLY A 198 23.20 -8.76 16.56
CA GLY A 198 24.05 -9.90 16.22
C GLY A 198 23.46 -10.83 15.16
N GLU A 199 22.39 -10.42 14.47
CA GLU A 199 21.79 -11.18 13.38
C GLU A 199 22.57 -10.99 12.08
N THR A 200 22.70 -12.04 11.28
CA THR A 200 23.12 -11.94 9.87
C THR A 200 21.90 -11.72 9.00
N VAL A 201 21.85 -10.61 8.30
CA VAL A 201 20.66 -10.13 7.60
C VAL A 201 20.78 -10.33 6.09
N ALA A 202 19.89 -11.14 5.53
CA ALA A 202 19.64 -11.18 4.09
C ALA A 202 18.43 -10.27 3.75
N MET A 203 18.61 -9.39 2.78
CA MET A 203 17.55 -8.49 2.29
C MET A 203 17.15 -8.89 0.88
N THR A 204 15.84 -9.10 0.64
CA THR A 204 15.30 -9.28 -0.71
C THR A 204 14.59 -8.04 -1.19
N GLY A 205 14.73 -7.67 -2.46
CA GLY A 205 14.07 -6.51 -3.05
C GLY A 205 14.02 -6.55 -4.57
N ASP A 206 13.06 -5.82 -5.14
CA ASP A 206 12.85 -5.74 -6.60
C ASP A 206 12.87 -4.30 -7.13
N GLY A 207 12.69 -3.31 -6.27
CA GLY A 207 12.56 -1.90 -6.62
C GLY A 207 13.85 -1.08 -6.48
N VAL A 208 13.89 0.05 -7.19
CA VAL A 208 14.96 1.05 -7.05
C VAL A 208 15.09 1.53 -5.60
N ASN A 209 13.97 1.61 -4.89
CA ASN A 209 13.92 2.02 -3.48
C ASN A 209 14.55 1.01 -2.51
N ASP A 210 14.79 -0.22 -2.97
CA ASP A 210 15.42 -1.28 -2.18
C ASP A 210 16.94 -1.30 -2.29
N ALA A 211 17.49 -0.71 -3.33
CA ALA A 211 18.93 -0.78 -3.63
C ALA A 211 19.84 -0.36 -2.46
N PRO A 212 19.57 0.72 -1.70
CA PRO A 212 20.39 1.05 -0.54
C PRO A 212 20.34 -0.02 0.55
N ALA A 213 19.16 -0.63 0.78
CA ALA A 213 18.96 -1.68 1.76
C ALA A 213 19.61 -3.00 1.33
N LEU A 214 19.50 -3.36 0.04
CA LEU A 214 20.17 -4.52 -0.54
C LEU A 214 21.68 -4.43 -0.36
N LYS A 215 22.27 -3.29 -0.68
CA LYS A 215 23.72 -3.08 -0.57
C LYS A 215 24.22 -3.03 0.87
N TYR A 216 23.38 -2.67 1.82
CA TYR A 216 23.76 -2.53 3.23
C TYR A 216 23.60 -3.83 4.02
N ALA A 217 22.72 -4.72 3.62
CA ALA A 217 22.54 -6.03 4.23
C ALA A 217 23.81 -6.86 4.16
N ASP A 218 23.93 -7.89 4.97
CA ASP A 218 25.06 -8.84 4.89
C ASP A 218 24.99 -9.66 3.60
N ILE A 219 23.76 -9.87 3.08
CA ILE A 219 23.48 -10.51 1.79
C ILE A 219 22.33 -9.78 1.11
N GLY A 220 22.59 -9.05 0.05
CA GLY A 220 21.56 -8.47 -0.83
C GLY A 220 21.11 -9.45 -1.88
N ILE A 221 19.79 -9.65 -2.03
CA ILE A 221 19.20 -10.58 -2.99
C ILE A 221 18.20 -9.82 -3.87
N ALA A 222 18.45 -9.72 -5.17
CA ALA A 222 17.53 -9.10 -6.12
C ALA A 222 16.73 -10.13 -6.92
N MET A 223 15.48 -9.75 -7.25
CA MET A 223 14.64 -10.50 -8.18
C MET A 223 15.18 -10.36 -9.61
N GLY A 224 15.31 -11.45 -10.34
CA GLY A 224 15.93 -11.45 -11.66
C GLY A 224 14.99 -10.99 -12.77
N LEU A 225 13.74 -11.44 -12.74
CA LEU A 225 12.74 -11.10 -13.75
C LEU A 225 12.05 -9.77 -13.46
N ARG A 226 11.61 -9.55 -12.21
CA ARG A 226 10.89 -8.34 -11.77
C ARG A 226 11.81 -7.25 -11.23
N GLY A 227 13.02 -7.60 -10.83
CA GLY A 227 13.97 -6.66 -10.26
C GLY A 227 14.35 -5.54 -11.22
N SER A 228 14.42 -4.32 -10.72
CA SER A 228 14.96 -3.19 -11.46
C SER A 228 16.46 -3.40 -11.72
N GLU A 229 17.00 -2.77 -12.77
CA GLU A 229 18.43 -2.80 -13.05
C GLU A 229 19.25 -2.34 -11.85
N VAL A 230 18.79 -1.27 -11.19
CA VAL A 230 19.45 -0.71 -10.01
C VAL A 230 19.45 -1.69 -8.82
N SER A 231 18.35 -2.43 -8.58
CA SER A 231 18.33 -3.45 -7.51
C SER A 231 19.25 -4.63 -7.83
N ARG A 232 19.31 -5.06 -9.09
CA ARG A 232 20.23 -6.12 -9.52
C ARG A 232 21.69 -5.73 -9.40
N GLU A 233 22.05 -4.48 -9.72
CA GLU A 233 23.41 -3.97 -9.55
C GLU A 233 23.83 -3.81 -8.08
N ALA A 234 22.86 -3.57 -7.18
CA ALA A 234 23.12 -3.39 -5.76
C ALA A 234 23.22 -4.70 -4.99
N ALA A 235 22.73 -5.80 -5.53
CA ALA A 235 22.63 -7.09 -4.85
C ALA A 235 23.88 -7.96 -5.03
N ASP A 236 24.13 -8.83 -4.02
CA ASP A 236 25.18 -9.85 -4.07
C ASP A 236 24.72 -11.10 -4.83
N LEU A 237 23.43 -11.37 -4.83
CA LEU A 237 22.79 -12.52 -5.47
C LEU A 237 21.59 -12.07 -6.30
N ILE A 238 21.43 -12.67 -7.46
CA ILE A 238 20.28 -12.45 -8.33
C ILE A 238 19.53 -13.77 -8.52
N LEU A 239 18.26 -13.82 -8.15
CA LEU A 239 17.40 -14.97 -8.42
C LEU A 239 17.03 -14.96 -9.91
N LEU A 240 17.10 -16.11 -10.58
CA LEU A 240 16.83 -16.19 -12.02
C LEU A 240 15.33 -16.37 -12.34
N ASP A 241 14.58 -16.87 -11.39
CA ASP A 241 13.17 -17.29 -11.52
C ASP A 241 12.20 -16.63 -10.52
N ASP A 242 12.61 -15.55 -9.87
CA ASP A 242 11.84 -14.79 -8.85
C ASP A 242 11.16 -15.65 -7.76
#